data_5034d8d32d8b15cd7bf6354b991ad2db
#
_entry.id   5034d8d32d8b15cd7bf6354b991ad2db
#
_cell.length_a   1.000
_cell.length_b   1.000
_cell.length_c   1.000
_cell.angle_alpha   90.00
_cell.angle_beta   90.00
_cell.angle_gamma   90.00
#
_symmetry.space_group_name_H-M   'P 1'
#
loop_
_entity.id
_entity.type
_entity.pdbx_description
1 polymer ?
#
loop_
_entity_poly.entity_id
_entity_poly.type
_entity_poly.pdbx_seq_one_letter_code
_entity_poly.pdbx_strand_id
1 'polypeptide(L)'
;MSTWNFQLRLNREPTEAEFDALYEAGLSDAGFEGSLVDVDRDASSLLEAVSSVAEQIRTVPGLRAVGVETQDAVTLGDAAQRLGRRTAESLRLLADGKRGPGGFPRPLVDTGKVRVYSWAEIAAWLREALGEDVPDASRDMVLADHALRLADEAERAGRTQAKAVRQLVGREC
;
A
#
# COMPACT_ATOMS: atom_id res chain seq x y z
N MET A 1 7.65 20.57 -3.76
CA MET A 1 6.73 19.61 -4.40
C MET A 1 7.60 18.59 -5.11
N SER A 2 7.22 17.33 -5.04
CA SER A 2 7.90 16.22 -5.72
C SER A 2 6.85 15.48 -6.54
N THR A 3 7.28 14.93 -7.68
CA THR A 3 6.41 14.05 -8.49
C THR A 3 6.42 12.66 -7.87
N TRP A 4 5.24 12.13 -7.59
CA TRP A 4 5.01 10.81 -7.03
C TRP A 4 4.41 9.91 -8.09
N ASN A 5 5.09 8.80 -8.37
CA ASN A 5 4.57 7.74 -9.24
C ASN A 5 3.96 6.63 -8.40
N PHE A 6 2.71 6.26 -8.69
CA PHE A 6 2.00 5.17 -8.02
C PHE A 6 0.87 4.65 -8.88
N GLN A 7 0.44 3.42 -8.57
CA GLN A 7 -0.67 2.78 -9.26
C GLN A 7 -1.81 2.51 -8.27
N LEU A 8 -3.03 2.94 -8.63
CA LEU A 8 -4.25 2.69 -7.88
C LEU A 8 -5.07 1.57 -8.51
N ARG A 9 -5.75 0.81 -7.67
CA ARG A 9 -6.79 -0.12 -8.08
C ARG A 9 -8.15 0.50 -7.84
N LEU A 10 -9.01 0.46 -8.86
CA LEU A 10 -10.41 0.85 -8.78
C LEU A 10 -11.30 -0.34 -8.42
N ASN A 11 -12.49 -0.04 -7.89
CA ASN A 11 -13.51 -1.06 -7.62
C ASN A 11 -14.09 -1.71 -8.88
N ARG A 12 -13.95 -1.08 -10.02
CA ARG A 12 -14.28 -1.56 -11.35
C ARG A 12 -13.57 -0.76 -12.43
N GLU A 13 -13.60 -1.23 -13.64
CA GLU A 13 -13.15 -0.49 -14.83
C GLU A 13 -14.09 0.69 -15.10
N PRO A 14 -13.57 1.90 -15.39
CA PRO A 14 -14.36 3.04 -15.86
C PRO A 14 -14.96 2.78 -17.23
N THR A 15 -16.15 3.31 -17.48
CA THR A 15 -16.75 3.33 -18.82
C THR A 15 -16.15 4.45 -19.67
N GLU A 16 -16.33 4.38 -21.00
CA GLU A 16 -15.81 5.39 -21.92
C GLU A 16 -16.26 6.82 -21.56
N ALA A 17 -17.54 7.00 -21.22
CA ALA A 17 -18.05 8.30 -20.77
C ALA A 17 -17.49 8.76 -19.42
N GLU A 18 -17.06 7.85 -18.56
CA GLU A 18 -16.45 8.18 -17.26
C GLU A 18 -14.99 8.61 -17.40
N PHE A 19 -14.28 8.18 -18.45
CA PHE A 19 -12.93 8.68 -18.74
C PHE A 19 -12.93 10.18 -19.01
N ASP A 20 -13.92 10.68 -19.78
CA ASP A 20 -14.05 12.11 -20.04
C ASP A 20 -14.29 12.88 -18.73
N ALA A 21 -15.17 12.37 -17.88
CA ALA A 21 -15.46 12.98 -16.58
C ALA A 21 -14.23 12.96 -15.63
N LEU A 22 -13.43 11.89 -15.64
CA LEU A 22 -12.19 11.81 -14.86
C LEU A 22 -11.14 12.79 -15.40
N TYR A 23 -11.02 12.93 -16.70
CA TYR A 23 -10.13 13.90 -17.31
C TYR A 23 -10.54 15.34 -16.95
N GLU A 24 -11.83 15.68 -17.03
CA GLU A 24 -12.37 16.98 -16.58
C GLU A 24 -12.16 17.23 -15.10
N ALA A 25 -12.18 16.16 -14.26
CA ALA A 25 -11.89 16.23 -12.84
C ALA A 25 -10.40 16.47 -12.53
N GLY A 26 -9.54 16.53 -13.56
CA GLY A 26 -8.11 16.83 -13.43
C GLY A 26 -7.19 15.62 -13.41
N LEU A 27 -7.65 14.43 -13.83
CA LEU A 27 -6.85 13.21 -13.98
C LEU A 27 -6.19 13.12 -15.36
N SER A 28 -5.65 14.23 -15.86
CA SER A 28 -4.91 14.29 -17.14
C SER A 28 -3.49 13.69 -17.03
N ASP A 29 -3.01 13.48 -15.83
CA ASP A 29 -1.72 12.88 -15.45
C ASP A 29 -1.84 11.37 -15.16
N ALA A 30 -2.98 10.75 -15.49
CA ALA A 30 -3.26 9.35 -15.22
C ALA A 30 -3.42 8.52 -16.50
N GLY A 31 -2.83 7.32 -16.52
CA GLY A 31 -3.06 6.26 -17.48
C GLY A 31 -3.98 5.18 -16.92
N PHE A 32 -4.87 4.63 -17.74
CA PHE A 32 -5.83 3.61 -17.32
C PHE A 32 -5.59 2.30 -18.06
N GLU A 33 -5.52 1.20 -17.32
CA GLU A 33 -5.49 -0.18 -17.85
C GLU A 33 -6.49 -1.04 -17.07
N GLY A 34 -7.67 -1.25 -17.64
CA GLY A 34 -8.77 -1.92 -16.95
C GLY A 34 -9.17 -1.17 -15.68
N SER A 35 -9.03 -1.83 -14.53
CA SER A 35 -9.28 -1.22 -13.21
C SER A 35 -8.04 -0.64 -12.54
N LEU A 36 -6.90 -0.59 -13.24
CA LEU A 36 -5.66 0.01 -12.74
C LEU A 36 -5.49 1.41 -13.29
N VAL A 37 -4.95 2.29 -12.47
CA VAL A 37 -4.69 3.70 -12.79
C VAL A 37 -3.26 4.01 -12.43
N ASP A 38 -2.41 4.23 -13.43
CA ASP A 38 -1.05 4.75 -13.24
C ASP A 38 -1.09 6.27 -13.15
N VAL A 39 -0.43 6.84 -12.15
CA VAL A 39 -0.46 8.27 -11.87
C VAL A 39 0.94 8.80 -11.63
N ASP A 40 1.22 9.96 -12.25
CA ASP A 40 2.37 10.82 -11.95
C ASP A 40 1.86 12.15 -11.37
N ARG A 41 1.85 12.28 -10.03
CA ARG A 41 1.24 13.42 -9.34
C ARG A 41 2.23 14.26 -8.56
N ASP A 42 2.21 15.58 -8.80
CA ASP A 42 2.95 16.53 -7.99
C ASP A 42 2.22 16.85 -6.68
N ALA A 43 2.90 16.60 -5.55
CA ALA A 43 2.36 16.89 -4.22
C ALA A 43 3.49 17.10 -3.21
N SER A 44 3.14 17.57 -2.00
CA SER A 44 4.09 17.72 -0.90
C SER A 44 4.46 16.38 -0.25
N SER A 45 3.56 15.38 -0.36
CA SER A 45 3.76 14.01 0.14
C SER A 45 3.03 13.00 -0.73
N LEU A 46 3.46 11.73 -0.64
CA LEU A 46 2.79 10.62 -1.31
C LEU A 46 1.33 10.46 -0.85
N LEU A 47 1.07 10.61 0.46
CA LEU A 47 -0.29 10.49 1.00
C LEU A 47 -1.21 11.58 0.44
N GLU A 48 -0.72 12.82 0.30
CA GLU A 48 -1.46 13.90 -0.35
C GLU A 48 -1.71 13.60 -1.82
N ALA A 49 -0.71 13.10 -2.55
CA ALA A 49 -0.86 12.70 -3.94
C ALA A 49 -1.97 11.64 -4.11
N VAL A 50 -1.90 10.55 -3.33
CA VAL A 50 -2.90 9.46 -3.36
C VAL A 50 -4.29 9.97 -2.97
N SER A 51 -4.39 10.79 -1.91
CA SER A 51 -5.68 11.36 -1.45
C SER A 51 -6.33 12.21 -2.53
N SER A 52 -5.57 13.12 -3.16
CA SER A 52 -6.09 13.99 -4.21
C SER A 52 -6.65 13.22 -5.40
N VAL A 53 -5.94 12.17 -5.83
CA VAL A 53 -6.40 11.31 -6.93
C VAL A 53 -7.64 10.50 -6.53
N ALA A 54 -7.65 9.93 -5.32
CA ALA A 54 -8.80 9.19 -4.82
C ALA A 54 -10.06 10.07 -4.71
N GLU A 55 -9.92 11.35 -4.34
CA GLU A 55 -11.01 12.32 -4.32
C GLU A 55 -11.52 12.65 -5.72
N GLN A 56 -10.62 12.85 -6.70
CA GLN A 56 -11.00 13.07 -8.10
C GLN A 56 -11.75 11.88 -8.69
N ILE A 57 -11.31 10.65 -8.42
CA ILE A 57 -12.01 9.43 -8.85
C ILE A 57 -13.43 9.37 -8.28
N ARG A 58 -13.64 9.80 -7.02
CA ARG A 58 -14.95 9.82 -6.37
C ARG A 58 -15.93 10.84 -6.95
N THR A 59 -15.50 11.78 -7.79
CA THR A 59 -16.41 12.69 -8.50
C THR A 59 -17.30 11.92 -9.48
N VAL A 60 -16.85 10.75 -9.95
CA VAL A 60 -17.64 9.83 -10.79
C VAL A 60 -18.49 8.92 -9.88
N PRO A 61 -19.83 8.97 -9.97
CA PRO A 61 -20.71 8.19 -9.10
C PRO A 61 -20.44 6.69 -9.18
N GLY A 62 -20.25 6.05 -8.02
CA GLY A 62 -20.02 4.61 -7.92
C GLY A 62 -18.62 4.15 -8.30
N LEU A 63 -17.72 5.06 -8.69
CA LEU A 63 -16.32 4.78 -8.92
C LEU A 63 -15.49 5.19 -7.71
N ARG A 64 -14.51 4.37 -7.32
CA ARG A 64 -13.60 4.68 -6.22
C ARG A 64 -12.32 3.89 -6.29
N ALA A 65 -11.25 4.46 -5.75
CA ALA A 65 -10.02 3.74 -5.49
C ALA A 65 -10.21 2.82 -4.28
N VAL A 66 -9.78 1.56 -4.40
CA VAL A 66 -9.94 0.51 -3.37
C VAL A 66 -8.60 0.00 -2.84
N GLY A 67 -7.49 0.48 -3.36
CA GLY A 67 -6.15 0.15 -2.90
C GLY A 67 -5.08 0.79 -3.76
N VAL A 68 -3.85 0.73 -3.24
CA VAL A 68 -2.63 1.06 -3.98
C VAL A 68 -1.96 -0.26 -4.36
N GLU A 69 -1.48 -0.39 -5.60
CA GLU A 69 -0.66 -1.53 -5.97
C GLU A 69 0.68 -1.45 -5.26
N THR A 70 0.82 -2.23 -4.22
CA THR A 70 2.07 -2.38 -3.48
C THR A 70 2.57 -3.81 -3.67
N GLN A 71 3.86 -3.97 -3.86
CA GLN A 71 4.50 -5.28 -3.79
C GLN A 71 5.01 -5.55 -2.37
N ASP A 72 4.22 -5.17 -1.37
CA ASP A 72 4.65 -5.22 0.03
C ASP A 72 4.57 -6.62 0.64
N ALA A 73 3.60 -7.43 0.24
CA ALA A 73 3.46 -8.79 0.74
C ALA A 73 4.54 -9.71 0.13
N VAL A 74 5.47 -10.18 0.97
CA VAL A 74 6.62 -10.99 0.54
C VAL A 74 6.81 -12.20 1.43
N THR A 75 7.32 -13.30 0.84
CA THR A 75 7.94 -14.38 1.59
C THR A 75 9.39 -14.01 1.95
N LEU A 76 10.01 -14.74 2.87
CA LEU A 76 11.45 -14.54 3.15
C LEU A 76 12.34 -14.88 1.94
N GLY A 77 11.84 -15.73 1.02
CA GLY A 77 12.49 -15.98 -0.27
C GLY A 77 12.48 -14.76 -1.18
N ASP A 78 11.30 -14.13 -1.34
CA ASP A 78 11.16 -12.91 -2.13
C ASP A 78 11.98 -11.76 -1.54
N ALA A 79 11.96 -11.61 -0.21
CA ALA A 79 12.76 -10.61 0.49
C ALA A 79 14.27 -10.82 0.26
N ALA A 80 14.73 -12.06 0.33
CA ALA A 80 16.14 -12.41 0.04
C ALA A 80 16.53 -12.06 -1.39
N GLN A 81 15.64 -12.34 -2.35
CA GLN A 81 15.86 -12.01 -3.76
C GLN A 81 15.96 -10.49 -3.98
N ARG A 82 15.08 -9.70 -3.34
CA ARG A 82 15.14 -8.23 -3.40
C ARG A 82 16.42 -7.67 -2.81
N LEU A 83 16.91 -8.27 -1.72
CA LEU A 83 18.15 -7.84 -1.07
C LEU A 83 19.40 -8.20 -1.88
N GLY A 84 19.39 -9.30 -2.65
CA GLY A 84 20.50 -9.74 -3.48
C GLY A 84 21.75 -10.24 -2.74
N ARG A 85 21.85 -9.97 -1.42
CA ARG A 85 22.99 -10.25 -0.55
C ARG A 85 22.71 -11.16 0.63
N ARG A 86 21.44 -11.50 0.86
CA ARG A 86 21.00 -12.41 1.90
C ARG A 86 20.30 -13.62 1.32
N THR A 87 20.36 -14.74 2.02
CA THR A 87 19.58 -15.92 1.69
C THR A 87 18.29 -15.98 2.48
N ALA A 88 17.29 -16.69 1.98
CA ALA A 88 16.04 -16.95 2.70
C ALA A 88 16.30 -17.60 4.07
N GLU A 89 17.28 -18.50 4.16
CA GLU A 89 17.70 -19.13 5.42
C GLU A 89 18.25 -18.11 6.43
N SER A 90 19.10 -17.18 5.95
CA SER A 90 19.62 -16.10 6.80
C SER A 90 18.49 -15.24 7.39
N LEU A 91 17.49 -14.87 6.58
CA LEU A 91 16.33 -14.13 7.05
C LEU A 91 15.45 -14.96 8.01
N ARG A 92 15.32 -16.26 7.76
CA ARG A 92 14.60 -17.17 8.64
C ARG A 92 15.20 -17.24 10.03
N LEU A 93 16.53 -17.31 10.13
CA LEU A 93 17.24 -17.31 11.42
C LEU A 93 17.01 -16.00 12.20
N LEU A 94 16.90 -14.85 11.49
CA LEU A 94 16.54 -13.57 12.11
C LEU A 94 15.08 -13.57 12.57
N ALA A 95 14.15 -14.03 11.73
CA ALA A 95 12.73 -14.10 12.03
C ALA A 95 12.40 -15.06 13.20
N ASP A 96 13.14 -16.16 13.30
CA ASP A 96 13.00 -17.14 14.39
C ASP A 96 13.73 -16.71 15.68
N GLY A 97 14.38 -15.53 15.70
CA GLY A 97 15.14 -15.04 16.86
C GLY A 97 16.41 -15.84 17.18
N LYS A 98 16.85 -16.70 16.25
CA LYS A 98 18.06 -17.52 16.41
C LYS A 98 19.35 -16.75 16.10
N ARG A 99 19.20 -15.57 15.50
CA ARG A 99 20.31 -14.70 15.12
C ARG A 99 19.88 -13.23 15.19
N GLY A 100 20.86 -12.33 15.38
CA GLY A 100 20.64 -10.89 15.40
C GLY A 100 20.06 -10.35 16.71
N PRO A 101 19.69 -9.06 16.73
CA PRO A 101 19.25 -8.37 17.95
C PRO A 101 17.81 -8.73 18.40
N GLY A 102 17.09 -9.52 17.64
CA GLY A 102 15.67 -9.77 17.85
C GLY A 102 14.77 -8.67 17.28
N GLY A 103 13.46 -8.76 17.56
CA GLY A 103 12.49 -7.75 17.10
C GLY A 103 12.21 -7.77 15.59
N PHE A 104 12.52 -8.86 14.90
CA PHE A 104 12.16 -9.00 13.48
C PHE A 104 10.63 -8.87 13.32
N PRO A 105 10.14 -8.25 12.22
CA PRO A 105 8.71 -8.05 11.99
C PRO A 105 7.90 -9.34 12.08
N ARG A 106 6.69 -9.23 12.59
CA ARG A 106 5.76 -10.37 12.63
C ARG A 106 5.20 -10.63 11.24
N PRO A 107 4.93 -11.90 10.88
CA PRO A 107 4.27 -12.19 9.62
C PRO A 107 2.84 -11.62 9.60
N LEU A 108 2.43 -11.07 8.46
CA LEU A 108 1.04 -10.68 8.16
C LEU A 108 0.13 -11.92 8.11
N VAL A 109 0.68 -13.03 7.57
CA VAL A 109 0.01 -14.33 7.48
C VAL A 109 1.00 -15.41 7.88
N ASP A 110 0.58 -16.29 8.78
CA ASP A 110 1.32 -17.50 9.15
C ASP A 110 0.37 -18.71 9.12
N THR A 111 0.59 -19.60 8.17
CA THR A 111 -0.17 -20.85 8.02
C THR A 111 0.60 -22.06 8.55
N GLY A 112 1.76 -21.85 9.16
CA GLY A 112 2.70 -22.90 9.54
C GLY A 112 3.53 -23.44 8.35
N LYS A 113 3.01 -23.39 7.13
CA LYS A 113 3.73 -23.79 5.90
C LYS A 113 4.30 -22.58 5.17
N VAL A 114 3.57 -21.48 5.14
CA VAL A 114 3.95 -20.23 4.45
C VAL A 114 3.79 -19.08 5.42
N ARG A 115 4.83 -18.25 5.52
CA ARG A 115 4.82 -16.97 6.23
C ARG A 115 5.00 -15.84 5.23
N VAL A 116 4.09 -14.87 5.28
CA VAL A 116 4.10 -13.66 4.46
C VAL A 116 4.32 -12.46 5.36
N TYR A 117 5.18 -11.56 4.97
CA TYR A 117 5.59 -10.38 5.73
C TYR A 117 5.38 -9.10 4.93
N SER A 118 5.36 -7.97 5.62
CA SER A 118 5.48 -6.65 4.99
C SER A 118 6.95 -6.40 4.63
N TRP A 119 7.20 -6.14 3.34
CA TRP A 119 8.52 -5.75 2.87
C TRP A 119 8.97 -4.42 3.50
N ALA A 120 8.06 -3.45 3.62
CA ALA A 120 8.35 -2.17 4.24
C ALA A 120 8.82 -2.31 5.70
N GLU A 121 8.21 -3.22 6.48
CA GLU A 121 8.64 -3.52 7.85
C GLU A 121 9.99 -4.23 7.89
N ILE A 122 10.21 -5.23 7.02
CA ILE A 122 11.51 -5.91 6.92
C ILE A 122 12.61 -4.90 6.57
N ALA A 123 12.40 -4.07 5.55
CA ALA A 123 13.37 -3.09 5.12
C ALA A 123 13.68 -2.06 6.21
N ALA A 124 12.66 -1.57 6.93
CA ALA A 124 12.84 -0.67 8.06
C ALA A 124 13.67 -1.34 9.17
N TRP A 125 13.32 -2.56 9.55
CA TRP A 125 14.03 -3.30 10.58
C TRP A 125 15.50 -3.57 10.20
N LEU A 126 15.78 -3.96 8.96
CA LEU A 126 17.15 -4.19 8.49
C LEU A 126 18.00 -2.92 8.56
N ARG A 127 17.42 -1.76 8.24
CA ARG A 127 18.10 -0.46 8.35
C ARG A 127 18.34 -0.08 9.81
N GLU A 128 17.30 -0.15 10.64
CA GLU A 128 17.33 0.33 12.03
C GLU A 128 18.12 -0.59 12.95
N ALA A 129 17.91 -1.92 12.84
CA ALA A 129 18.50 -2.89 13.74
C ALA A 129 19.87 -3.40 13.31
N LEU A 130 20.16 -3.43 11.99
CA LEU A 130 21.39 -3.99 11.45
C LEU A 130 22.24 -2.96 10.70
N GLY A 131 21.75 -1.72 10.51
CA GLY A 131 22.47 -0.69 9.78
C GLY A 131 22.66 -1.02 8.28
N GLU A 132 21.80 -1.85 7.70
CA GLU A 132 21.94 -2.25 6.31
C GLU A 132 21.39 -1.20 5.36
N ASP A 133 22.12 -0.97 4.26
CA ASP A 133 21.62 -0.18 3.13
C ASP A 133 20.62 -1.04 2.34
N VAL A 134 19.32 -0.81 2.55
CA VAL A 134 18.22 -1.53 1.91
C VAL A 134 17.45 -0.55 1.04
N PRO A 135 17.06 -0.96 -0.20
CA PRO A 135 16.22 -0.14 -1.05
C PRO A 135 14.98 0.37 -0.31
N ASP A 136 14.63 1.63 -0.54
CA ASP A 136 13.51 2.25 0.16
C ASP A 136 12.20 1.49 -0.16
N ALA A 137 11.47 1.16 0.90
CA ALA A 137 10.13 0.60 0.81
C ALA A 137 9.21 1.64 1.42
N SER A 138 8.41 2.28 0.60
CA SER A 138 7.55 3.37 1.05
C SER A 138 6.49 2.88 2.03
N ARG A 139 6.69 3.16 3.32
CA ARG A 139 5.67 2.91 4.37
C ARG A 139 4.40 3.69 4.09
N ASP A 140 4.49 4.87 3.49
CA ASP A 140 3.36 5.71 3.12
C ASP A 140 2.51 5.05 2.03
N MET A 141 3.13 4.32 1.09
CA MET A 141 2.42 3.52 0.08
C MET A 141 1.56 2.43 0.73
N VAL A 142 2.14 1.71 1.70
CA VAL A 142 1.43 0.65 2.46
C VAL A 142 0.31 1.26 3.30
N LEU A 143 0.57 2.40 3.95
CA LEU A 143 -0.44 3.11 4.73
C LEU A 143 -1.60 3.59 3.84
N ALA A 144 -1.31 4.14 2.67
CA ALA A 144 -2.31 4.55 1.70
C ALA A 144 -3.17 3.36 1.22
N ASP A 145 -2.54 2.20 0.92
CA ASP A 145 -3.26 0.98 0.54
C ASP A 145 -4.21 0.52 1.64
N HIS A 146 -3.74 0.45 2.88
CA HIS A 146 -4.58 0.05 4.01
C HIS A 146 -5.75 1.02 4.24
N ALA A 147 -5.52 2.33 4.09
CA ALA A 147 -6.56 3.34 4.25
C ALA A 147 -7.67 3.20 3.18
N LEU A 148 -7.27 3.01 1.91
CA LEU A 148 -8.22 2.83 0.81
C LEU A 148 -9.02 1.52 0.94
N ARG A 149 -8.36 0.42 1.31
CA ARG A 149 -9.02 -0.87 1.56
C ARG A 149 -10.03 -0.77 2.70
N LEU A 150 -9.63 -0.13 3.80
CA LEU A 150 -10.51 0.06 4.94
C LEU A 150 -11.73 0.92 4.58
N ALA A 151 -11.54 1.99 3.79
CA ALA A 151 -12.63 2.82 3.30
C ALA A 151 -13.61 2.05 2.42
N ASP A 152 -13.10 1.21 1.49
CA ASP A 152 -13.92 0.35 0.62
C ASP A 152 -14.72 -0.68 1.42
N GLU A 153 -14.08 -1.37 2.37
CA GLU A 153 -14.77 -2.32 3.24
C GLU A 153 -15.85 -1.64 4.09
N ALA A 154 -15.58 -0.45 4.62
CA ALA A 154 -16.56 0.31 5.39
C ALA A 154 -17.77 0.72 4.54
N GLU A 155 -17.58 1.08 3.28
CA GLU A 155 -18.69 1.37 2.35
C GLU A 155 -19.53 0.13 2.05
N ARG A 156 -18.90 -1.01 1.79
CA ARG A 156 -19.59 -2.28 1.55
C ARG A 156 -20.36 -2.78 2.77
N ALA A 157 -19.81 -2.60 3.94
CA ALA A 157 -20.42 -3.04 5.20
C ALA A 157 -21.64 -2.22 5.63
N GLY A 158 -21.83 -1.02 5.03
CA GLY A 158 -22.95 -0.14 5.29
C GLY A 158 -22.71 0.89 6.40
N ARG A 159 -23.69 1.78 6.58
CA ARG A 159 -23.53 3.02 7.40
C ARG A 159 -23.17 2.76 8.86
N THR A 160 -23.73 1.73 9.48
CA THR A 160 -23.50 1.42 10.90
C THR A 160 -22.06 1.00 11.14
N GLN A 161 -21.56 0.07 10.33
CA GLN A 161 -20.19 -0.44 10.39
C GLN A 161 -19.20 0.66 10.00
N ALA A 162 -19.50 1.47 8.99
CA ALA A 162 -18.68 2.61 8.60
C ALA A 162 -18.49 3.61 9.76
N LYS A 163 -19.55 3.87 10.55
CA LYS A 163 -19.46 4.69 11.76
C LYS A 163 -18.56 4.05 12.82
N ALA A 164 -18.71 2.75 13.07
CA ALA A 164 -17.88 2.03 14.02
C ALA A 164 -16.40 2.04 13.62
N VAL A 165 -16.10 1.81 12.35
CA VAL A 165 -14.73 1.88 11.80
C VAL A 165 -14.13 3.27 12.02
N ARG A 166 -14.86 4.36 11.72
CA ARG A 166 -14.38 5.72 11.98
C ARG A 166 -14.07 5.96 13.46
N GLN A 167 -14.88 5.41 14.38
CA GLN A 167 -14.62 5.51 15.82
C GLN A 167 -13.38 4.73 16.25
N LEU A 168 -13.07 3.59 15.60
CA LEU A 168 -11.86 2.81 15.88
C LEU A 168 -10.59 3.52 15.38
N VAL A 169 -10.66 4.17 14.22
CA VAL A 169 -9.51 4.83 13.57
C VAL A 169 -9.36 6.28 14.04
N GLY A 170 -10.45 6.95 14.35
CA GLY A 170 -10.51 8.38 14.68
C GLY A 170 -10.28 8.73 16.16
N ARG A 171 -9.51 7.92 16.91
CA ARG A 171 -8.98 8.39 18.18
C ARG A 171 -7.91 9.43 17.88
N GLU A 172 -8.29 10.69 17.95
CA GLU A 172 -7.33 11.78 18.02
C GLU A 172 -6.33 11.49 19.15
N CYS A 173 -5.04 11.47 18.78
CA CYS A 173 -3.96 11.44 19.76
C CYS A 173 -3.80 12.81 20.41
#